data_5cb3a14f7aee67143e3e24f37b12b9e7
#
_entry.id   5cb3a14f7aee67143e3e24f37b12b9e7
#
_cell.length_a   1.000
_cell.length_b   1.000
_cell.length_c   1.000
_cell.angle_alpha   90.00
_cell.angle_beta   90.00
_cell.angle_gamma   90.00
#
_symmetry.space_group_name_H-M   'P 1'
#
loop_
_entity.id
_entity.type
_entity.pdbx_description
1 polymer ?
#
loop_
_entity_poly.entity_id
_entity_poly.type
_entity_poly.pdbx_seq_one_letter_code
_entity_poly.pdbx_strand_id
1 'polypeptide(L)'
;MFSRCYSATTQGIEAYTVEIETHIEANVPGFAIVGLPDSAVRESKERVISAMKNSALPFDMNRRITINLAPADVRKEGSAFDLPIALGMLATTGIVDPDRLKQFVIFGELALDGTVRPVRGALNVALHTRTMRAKRPELRGIILPAQNAGEAGLVRSEEHTSE
;
A
#
# COMPACT_ATOMS: atom_id res chain seq x y z
N MET A 1 -13.50 -13.29 3.22
CA MET A 1 -12.70 -12.38 4.07
C MET A 1 -12.37 -11.12 3.27
N PHE A 2 -12.43 -9.98 3.91
CA PHE A 2 -12.30 -8.67 3.26
C PHE A 2 -11.45 -7.72 4.11
N SER A 3 -10.63 -6.92 3.46
CA SER A 3 -9.94 -5.79 4.11
C SER A 3 -9.87 -4.59 3.18
N ARG A 4 -9.56 -3.44 3.77
CA ARG A 4 -9.39 -2.17 3.05
C ARG A 4 -8.22 -1.40 3.66
N CYS A 5 -7.34 -0.90 2.83
CA CYS A 5 -6.28 0.02 3.26
C CYS A 5 -6.05 1.10 2.20
N TYR A 6 -5.16 2.03 2.48
CA TYR A 6 -4.94 3.19 1.64
C TYR A 6 -3.49 3.30 1.22
N SER A 7 -3.30 3.69 -0.03
CA SER A 7 -2.03 4.06 -0.61
C SER A 7 -2.18 5.37 -1.39
N ALA A 8 -1.17 5.76 -2.10
CA ALA A 8 -1.22 6.88 -3.02
C ALA A 8 -0.38 6.58 -4.26
N THR A 9 -0.76 7.17 -5.38
CA THR A 9 0.01 7.15 -6.62
C THR A 9 0.31 8.58 -7.03
N THR A 10 1.37 8.77 -7.81
CA THR A 10 1.76 10.08 -8.35
C THR A 10 1.53 10.14 -9.85
N GLN A 11 1.01 11.27 -10.32
CA GLN A 11 0.99 11.63 -11.74
C GLN A 11 1.64 13.00 -11.89
N GLY A 12 2.85 13.04 -12.45
CA GLY A 12 3.66 14.25 -12.44
C GLY A 12 4.01 14.66 -11.01
N ILE A 13 3.62 15.87 -10.60
CA ILE A 13 3.83 16.41 -9.25
C ILE A 13 2.63 16.17 -8.31
N GLU A 14 1.50 15.71 -8.84
CA GLU A 14 0.29 15.47 -8.07
C GLU A 14 0.27 14.04 -7.53
N ALA A 15 -0.30 13.88 -6.33
CA ALA A 15 -0.52 12.58 -5.73
C ALA A 15 -2.03 12.36 -5.52
N TYR A 16 -2.45 11.12 -5.71
CA TYR A 16 -3.85 10.70 -5.58
C TYR A 16 -3.96 9.55 -4.59
N THR A 17 -5.01 9.56 -3.79
CA THR A 17 -5.34 8.43 -2.92
C THR A 17 -5.79 7.24 -3.73
N VAL A 18 -5.26 6.08 -3.37
CA VAL A 18 -5.70 4.79 -3.89
C VAL A 18 -6.21 3.96 -2.71
N GLU A 19 -7.47 3.54 -2.80
CA GLU A 19 -8.04 2.59 -1.86
C GLU A 19 -7.75 1.18 -2.37
N ILE A 20 -7.19 0.34 -1.51
CA ILE A 20 -6.85 -1.04 -1.84
C ILE A 20 -7.80 -1.94 -1.07
N GLU A 21 -8.67 -2.61 -1.82
CA GLU A 21 -9.61 -3.58 -1.30
C GLU A 21 -9.09 -4.99 -1.59
N THR A 22 -9.08 -5.83 -0.57
CA THR A 22 -8.66 -7.23 -0.67
C THR A 22 -9.82 -8.13 -0.31
N HIS A 23 -10.20 -9.01 -1.22
CA HIS A 23 -11.20 -10.05 -1.01
C HIS A 23 -10.56 -11.43 -1.17
N ILE A 24 -10.80 -12.32 -0.21
CA ILE A 24 -10.25 -13.67 -0.21
C ILE A 24 -11.37 -14.70 -0.10
N GLU A 25 -11.37 -15.65 -1.01
CA GLU A 25 -12.28 -16.79 -1.05
C GLU A 25 -11.53 -18.10 -0.89
N ALA A 26 -12.16 -19.07 -0.22
CA ALA A 26 -11.64 -20.43 -0.12
C ALA A 26 -11.91 -21.23 -1.40
N ASN A 27 -11.19 -22.34 -1.58
CA ASN A 27 -11.48 -23.48 -2.49
C ASN A 27 -11.03 -23.35 -3.97
N VAL A 28 -10.64 -22.19 -4.46
CA VAL A 28 -10.09 -22.08 -5.83
C VAL A 28 -8.86 -21.17 -5.81
N PRO A 29 -7.65 -21.67 -6.11
CA PRO A 29 -6.47 -20.81 -6.15
C PRO A 29 -6.57 -19.77 -7.26
N GLY A 30 -6.11 -18.57 -6.99
CA GLY A 30 -6.04 -17.51 -7.99
C GLY A 30 -5.58 -16.19 -7.39
N PHE A 31 -5.05 -15.31 -8.22
CA PHE A 31 -4.64 -13.97 -7.80
C PHE A 31 -4.93 -12.99 -8.94
N ALA A 32 -5.77 -12.01 -8.69
CA ALA A 32 -6.12 -10.98 -9.65
C ALA A 32 -5.98 -9.59 -9.07
N ILE A 33 -5.46 -8.66 -9.87
CA ILE A 33 -5.40 -7.23 -9.55
C ILE A 33 -6.24 -6.51 -10.59
N VAL A 34 -7.22 -5.74 -10.14
CA VAL A 34 -8.12 -4.94 -10.97
C VAL A 34 -8.06 -3.46 -10.60
N GLY A 35 -8.57 -2.57 -11.44
CA GLY A 35 -8.57 -1.13 -11.21
C GLY A 35 -7.53 -0.38 -12.04
N LEU A 36 -7.38 -0.73 -13.32
CA LEU A 36 -6.42 -0.14 -14.26
C LEU A 36 -4.95 -0.21 -13.79
N PRO A 37 -4.45 -1.40 -13.41
CA PRO A 37 -3.05 -1.55 -13.07
C PRO A 37 -2.18 -1.51 -14.34
N ASP A 38 -1.03 -0.83 -14.28
CA ASP A 38 0.00 -0.97 -15.32
C ASP A 38 0.75 -2.31 -15.20
N SER A 39 1.75 -2.54 -16.07
CA SER A 39 2.53 -3.77 -16.02
C SER A 39 3.31 -3.94 -14.73
N ALA A 40 3.87 -2.87 -14.17
CA ALA A 40 4.62 -2.90 -12.92
C ALA A 40 3.71 -3.23 -11.73
N VAL A 41 2.48 -2.70 -11.71
CA VAL A 41 1.49 -3.04 -10.68
C VAL A 41 1.04 -4.51 -10.83
N ARG A 42 0.86 -5.00 -12.04
CA ARG A 42 0.51 -6.42 -12.26
C ARG A 42 1.61 -7.38 -11.78
N GLU A 43 2.87 -7.00 -11.92
CA GLU A 43 4.01 -7.75 -11.41
C GLU A 43 4.06 -7.82 -9.87
N SER A 44 3.33 -6.96 -9.16
CA SER A 44 3.21 -7.01 -7.69
C SER A 44 2.80 -8.39 -7.20
N LYS A 45 1.97 -9.10 -7.95
CA LYS A 45 1.58 -10.48 -7.62
C LYS A 45 2.79 -11.35 -7.31
N GLU A 46 3.78 -11.38 -8.20
CA GLU A 46 4.95 -12.24 -8.05
C GLU A 46 5.82 -11.80 -6.86
N ARG A 47 6.05 -10.51 -6.69
CA ARG A 47 6.84 -9.98 -5.57
C ARG A 47 6.16 -10.22 -4.23
N VAL A 48 4.86 -9.97 -4.13
CA VAL A 48 4.09 -10.15 -2.89
C VAL A 48 4.05 -11.63 -2.48
N ILE A 49 3.74 -12.52 -3.42
CA ILE A 49 3.68 -13.97 -3.13
C ILE A 49 5.03 -14.47 -2.63
N SER A 50 6.12 -14.13 -3.31
CA SER A 50 7.47 -14.57 -2.93
C SER A 50 7.90 -13.97 -1.60
N ALA A 51 7.65 -12.67 -1.39
CA ALA A 51 7.98 -11.98 -0.15
C ALA A 51 7.26 -12.59 1.05
N MET A 52 5.97 -12.91 0.92
CA MET A 52 5.20 -13.52 1.99
C MET A 52 5.68 -14.93 2.32
N LYS A 53 5.98 -15.74 1.31
CA LYS A 53 6.53 -17.08 1.52
C LYS A 53 7.90 -17.04 2.20
N ASN A 54 8.79 -16.16 1.76
CA ASN A 54 10.14 -16.03 2.30
C ASN A 54 10.19 -15.34 3.68
N SER A 55 9.13 -14.64 4.07
CA SER A 55 8.98 -14.05 5.41
C SER A 55 8.37 -15.04 6.42
N ALA A 56 8.07 -16.26 6.02
CA ALA A 56 7.47 -17.31 6.86
C ALA A 56 6.18 -16.85 7.58
N LEU A 57 5.41 -16.00 6.94
CA LEU A 57 4.13 -15.54 7.49
C LEU A 57 3.06 -16.63 7.34
N PRO A 58 2.18 -16.82 8.33
CA PRO A 58 1.17 -17.87 8.34
C PRO A 58 -0.03 -17.49 7.45
N PHE A 59 0.20 -17.32 6.16
CA PHE A 59 -0.82 -16.96 5.18
C PHE A 59 -1.02 -18.10 4.17
N ASP A 60 -2.26 -18.54 4.01
CA ASP A 60 -2.62 -19.59 3.05
C ASP A 60 -2.76 -18.99 1.65
N MET A 61 -1.80 -19.27 0.78
CA MET A 61 -1.79 -18.81 -0.61
C MET A 61 -2.66 -19.66 -1.54
N ASN A 62 -3.24 -20.78 -1.08
CA ASN A 62 -4.13 -21.64 -1.87
C ASN A 62 -5.58 -21.14 -1.86
N ARG A 63 -5.74 -19.83 -1.87
CA ARG A 63 -7.04 -19.16 -1.90
C ARG A 63 -7.14 -18.25 -3.12
N ARG A 64 -8.37 -17.92 -3.51
CA ARG A 64 -8.58 -16.90 -4.52
C ARG A 64 -8.46 -15.52 -3.88
N ILE A 65 -7.50 -14.76 -4.35
CA ILE A 65 -7.21 -13.41 -3.87
C ILE A 65 -7.58 -12.43 -4.98
N THR A 66 -8.44 -11.49 -4.69
CA THR A 66 -8.79 -10.39 -5.59
C THR A 66 -8.42 -9.07 -4.93
N ILE A 67 -7.57 -8.30 -5.60
CA ILE A 67 -7.15 -6.98 -5.18
C ILE A 67 -7.81 -5.96 -6.11
N ASN A 68 -8.57 -5.03 -5.56
CA ASN A 68 -9.11 -3.91 -6.30
C ASN A 68 -8.42 -2.61 -5.90
N LEU A 69 -7.91 -1.89 -6.88
CA LEU A 69 -7.30 -0.58 -6.71
C LEU A 69 -8.31 0.50 -7.13
N ALA A 70 -8.92 1.15 -6.18
CA ALA A 70 -9.96 2.15 -6.43
C ALA A 70 -9.39 3.59 -6.36
N PRO A 71 -9.91 4.53 -7.15
CA PRO A 71 -11.01 4.40 -8.10
C PRO A 71 -10.60 3.68 -9.40
N ALA A 72 -11.55 3.00 -10.04
CA ALA A 72 -11.29 2.16 -11.20
C ALA A 72 -11.00 2.93 -12.50
N ASP A 73 -11.31 4.23 -12.54
CA ASP A 73 -11.11 5.12 -13.68
C ASP A 73 -9.75 5.83 -13.67
N VAL A 74 -8.98 5.68 -12.61
CA VAL A 74 -7.62 6.22 -12.47
C VAL A 74 -6.60 5.11 -12.67
N ARG A 75 -5.65 5.35 -13.56
CA ARG A 75 -4.54 4.42 -13.82
C ARG A 75 -3.57 4.41 -12.63
N LYS A 76 -3.15 3.22 -12.22
CA LYS A 76 -2.16 3.00 -11.15
C LYS A 76 -0.87 2.51 -11.77
N GLU A 77 0.23 3.12 -11.37
CA GLU A 77 1.56 2.89 -11.94
C GLU A 77 2.60 2.61 -10.87
N GLY A 78 3.62 1.84 -11.24
CA GLY A 78 4.80 1.57 -10.44
C GLY A 78 4.68 0.41 -9.47
N SER A 79 5.75 0.22 -8.69
CA SER A 79 5.93 -0.92 -7.78
C SER A 79 5.55 -0.64 -6.33
N ALA A 80 5.16 0.59 -6.01
CA ALA A 80 4.95 1.03 -4.64
C ALA A 80 3.69 0.45 -3.96
N PHE A 81 2.85 -0.26 -4.70
CA PHE A 81 1.66 -0.91 -4.16
C PHE A 81 1.94 -2.29 -3.53
N ASP A 82 3.14 -2.83 -3.69
CA ASP A 82 3.49 -4.15 -3.15
C ASP A 82 3.23 -4.24 -1.65
N LEU A 83 3.74 -3.29 -0.88
CA LEU A 83 3.62 -3.30 0.58
C LEU A 83 2.15 -3.18 1.03
N PRO A 84 1.35 -2.22 0.56
CA PRO A 84 -0.05 -2.14 0.97
C PRO A 84 -0.88 -3.35 0.52
N ILE A 85 -0.59 -3.96 -0.63
CA ILE A 85 -1.23 -5.20 -1.06
C ILE A 85 -0.94 -6.32 -0.07
N ALA A 86 0.33 -6.53 0.29
CA ALA A 86 0.72 -7.56 1.24
C ALA A 86 0.08 -7.34 2.62
N LEU A 87 0.11 -6.13 3.14
CA LEU A 87 -0.49 -5.80 4.43
C LEU A 87 -2.02 -5.95 4.42
N GLY A 88 -2.67 -5.59 3.31
CA GLY A 88 -4.10 -5.82 3.12
C GLY A 88 -4.47 -7.30 3.14
N MET A 89 -3.66 -8.15 2.53
CA MET A 89 -3.84 -9.61 2.58
C MET A 89 -3.70 -10.13 4.03
N LEU A 90 -2.68 -9.69 4.76
CA LEU A 90 -2.48 -10.07 6.16
C LEU A 90 -3.62 -9.57 7.08
N ALA A 91 -4.20 -8.44 6.76
CA ALA A 91 -5.34 -7.88 7.50
C ALA A 91 -6.62 -8.70 7.33
N THR A 92 -6.82 -9.39 6.20
CA THR A 92 -7.99 -10.25 5.99
C THR A 92 -8.05 -11.41 6.97
N THR A 93 -6.91 -11.86 7.46
CA THR A 93 -6.78 -13.01 8.41
C THR A 93 -6.53 -12.57 9.84
N GLY A 94 -6.46 -11.27 10.11
CA GLY A 94 -6.21 -10.72 11.43
C GLY A 94 -4.75 -10.78 11.90
N ILE A 95 -3.81 -11.19 11.04
CA ILE A 95 -2.36 -11.13 11.33
C ILE A 95 -1.93 -9.67 11.52
N VAL A 96 -2.49 -8.78 10.72
CA VAL A 96 -2.42 -7.33 10.90
C VAL A 96 -3.80 -6.83 11.30
N ASP A 97 -3.87 -5.93 12.27
CA ASP A 97 -5.12 -5.32 12.70
C ASP A 97 -5.68 -4.42 11.58
N PRO A 98 -6.84 -4.77 10.98
CA PRO A 98 -7.40 -4.02 9.86
C PRO A 98 -7.82 -2.59 10.25
N ASP A 99 -8.24 -2.35 11.49
CA ASP A 99 -8.65 -1.02 11.93
C ASP A 99 -7.45 -0.08 12.09
N ARG A 100 -6.33 -0.59 12.58
CA ARG A 100 -5.08 0.16 12.62
C ARG A 100 -4.52 0.44 11.23
N LEU A 101 -4.62 -0.52 10.33
CA LEU A 101 -4.09 -0.39 8.97
C LEU A 101 -4.74 0.78 8.20
N LYS A 102 -6.03 1.01 8.41
CA LYS A 102 -6.78 2.12 7.79
C LYS A 102 -6.34 3.51 8.24
N GLN A 103 -5.57 3.61 9.31
CA GLN A 103 -5.08 4.88 9.86
C GLN A 103 -3.81 5.40 9.16
N PHE A 104 -3.32 4.69 8.17
CA PHE A 104 -2.07 5.04 7.48
C PHE A 104 -2.24 5.02 5.97
N VAL A 105 -1.51 5.92 5.30
CA VAL A 105 -1.22 5.80 3.87
C VAL A 105 0.05 4.97 3.74
N ILE A 106 0.00 3.89 2.96
CA ILE A 106 1.03 2.85 2.91
C ILE A 106 1.58 2.76 1.50
N PHE A 107 2.88 2.80 1.35
CA PHE A 107 3.54 2.52 0.07
C PHE A 107 4.96 1.99 0.25
N GLY A 108 5.38 1.15 -0.67
CA GLY A 108 6.70 0.53 -0.68
C GLY A 108 6.76 -0.62 -1.68
N GLU A 109 7.94 -0.85 -2.23
CA GLU A 109 8.22 -2.01 -3.06
C GLU A 109 8.74 -3.15 -2.20
N LEU A 110 8.39 -4.39 -2.53
CA LEU A 110 8.92 -5.59 -1.89
C LEU A 110 9.95 -6.29 -2.77
N ALA A 111 11.08 -6.65 -2.18
CA ALA A 111 11.97 -7.65 -2.74
C ALA A 111 11.39 -9.05 -2.52
N LEU A 112 11.86 -10.03 -3.28
CA LEU A 112 11.37 -11.41 -3.18
C LEU A 112 11.63 -12.07 -1.82
N ASP A 113 12.63 -11.58 -1.08
CA ASP A 113 12.97 -12.04 0.27
C ASP A 113 12.13 -11.37 1.38
N GLY A 114 11.24 -10.45 1.03
CA GLY A 114 10.41 -9.69 1.97
C GLY A 114 11.00 -8.36 2.42
N THR A 115 12.21 -8.00 1.99
CA THR A 115 12.80 -6.70 2.27
C THR A 115 11.98 -5.59 1.61
N VAL A 116 11.75 -4.50 2.32
CA VAL A 116 11.07 -3.30 1.81
C VAL A 116 12.09 -2.40 1.14
N ARG A 117 11.89 -2.11 -0.14
CA ARG A 117 12.78 -1.28 -0.95
C ARG A 117 12.29 0.16 -1.06
N PRO A 118 13.20 1.15 -1.18
CA PRO A 118 12.82 2.53 -1.38
C PRO A 118 12.07 2.73 -2.70
N VAL A 119 11.20 3.73 -2.73
CA VAL A 119 10.37 4.10 -3.88
C VAL A 119 10.53 5.59 -4.19
N ARG A 120 10.15 5.97 -5.41
CA ARG A 120 10.11 7.38 -5.83
C ARG A 120 8.79 8.02 -5.39
N GLY A 121 8.82 9.35 -5.17
CA GLY A 121 7.64 10.15 -4.89
C GLY A 121 7.23 10.20 -3.42
N ALA A 122 8.10 9.78 -2.50
CA ALA A 122 7.81 9.79 -1.06
C ALA A 122 7.44 11.18 -0.54
N LEU A 123 8.12 12.24 -0.98
CA LEU A 123 7.78 13.61 -0.60
C LEU A 123 6.38 14.00 -1.06
N ASN A 124 6.03 13.72 -2.31
CA ASN A 124 4.71 14.05 -2.87
C ASN A 124 3.59 13.30 -2.14
N VAL A 125 3.81 12.03 -1.80
CA VAL A 125 2.87 11.23 -1.02
C VAL A 125 2.73 11.77 0.40
N ALA A 126 3.83 12.21 1.02
CA ALA A 126 3.80 12.82 2.36
C ALA A 126 2.99 14.13 2.39
N LEU A 127 3.21 15.01 1.40
CA LEU A 127 2.44 16.25 1.24
C LEU A 127 0.96 15.98 1.01
N HIS A 128 0.64 15.01 0.18
CA HIS A 128 -0.74 14.59 -0.08
C HIS A 128 -1.41 14.05 1.18
N THR A 129 -0.73 13.21 1.95
CA THR A 129 -1.24 12.65 3.21
C THR A 129 -1.52 13.76 4.22
N ARG A 130 -0.66 14.76 4.32
CA ARG A 130 -0.91 15.94 5.17
C ARG A 130 -2.21 16.65 4.78
N THR A 131 -2.43 16.86 3.49
CA THR A 131 -3.68 17.45 2.98
C THR A 131 -4.89 16.58 3.29
N MET A 132 -4.77 15.25 3.16
CA MET A 132 -5.85 14.31 3.47
C MET A 132 -6.24 14.32 4.93
N ARG A 133 -5.29 14.51 5.85
CA ARG A 133 -5.57 14.54 7.31
C ARG A 133 -6.58 15.62 7.69
N ALA A 134 -6.64 16.72 6.95
CA ALA A 134 -7.65 17.76 7.18
C ALA A 134 -9.09 17.25 6.93
N LYS A 135 -9.26 16.29 6.02
CA LYS A 135 -10.55 15.68 5.67
C LYS A 135 -10.79 14.34 6.38
N ARG A 136 -9.73 13.69 6.80
CA ARG A 136 -9.72 12.38 7.47
C ARG A 136 -8.88 12.45 8.74
N PRO A 137 -9.45 12.95 9.84
CA PRO A 137 -8.70 13.12 11.10
C PRO A 137 -8.25 11.80 11.73
N GLU A 138 -8.81 10.65 11.30
CA GLU A 138 -8.37 9.32 11.69
C GLU A 138 -7.01 8.91 11.14
N LEU A 139 -6.54 9.55 10.06
CA LEU A 139 -5.20 9.30 9.51
C LEU A 139 -4.12 9.77 10.46
N ARG A 140 -3.25 8.85 10.87
CA ARG A 140 -2.14 9.11 11.79
C ARG A 140 -0.81 9.40 11.11
N GLY A 141 -0.61 8.87 9.90
CA GLY A 141 0.65 9.05 9.21
C GLY A 141 0.82 8.16 7.99
N ILE A 142 2.08 7.89 7.70
CA ILE A 142 2.51 7.12 6.53
C ILE A 142 3.34 5.92 7.00
N ILE A 143 3.13 4.78 6.37
CA ILE A 143 4.04 3.63 6.43
C ILE A 143 4.80 3.59 5.11
N LEU A 144 6.10 3.73 5.19
CA LEU A 144 6.98 3.85 4.02
C LEU A 144 8.33 3.15 4.25
N PRO A 145 9.10 2.88 3.19
CA PRO A 145 10.45 2.32 3.36
C PRO A 145 11.35 3.23 4.19
N ALA A 146 12.16 2.64 5.08
CA ALA A 146 13.04 3.38 5.98
C ALA A 146 13.97 4.34 5.23
N GLN A 147 14.45 3.98 4.06
CA GLN A 147 15.30 4.80 3.21
C GLN A 147 14.62 6.08 2.69
N ASN A 148 13.29 6.10 2.66
CA ASN A 148 12.50 7.28 2.27
C ASN A 148 12.11 8.19 3.44
N ALA A 149 12.44 7.80 4.68
CA ALA A 149 12.02 8.51 5.88
C ALA A 149 12.57 9.95 5.95
N GLY A 150 13.82 10.17 5.52
CA GLY A 150 14.42 11.51 5.48
C GLY A 150 13.70 12.47 4.54
N GLU A 151 13.35 11.99 3.35
CA GLU A 151 12.58 12.76 2.34
C GLU A 151 11.17 13.11 2.85
N ALA A 152 10.44 12.14 3.36
CA ALA A 152 9.09 12.33 3.90
C ALA A 152 9.10 13.20 5.17
N GLY A 153 10.16 13.14 5.96
CA GLY A 153 10.34 13.91 7.19
C GLY A 153 10.44 15.43 6.98
N LEU A 154 10.78 15.87 5.77
CA LEU A 154 10.79 17.31 5.42
C LEU A 154 9.41 17.95 5.60
N VAL A 155 8.34 17.22 5.35
CA VAL A 155 6.95 17.70 5.55
C VAL A 155 6.65 17.95 7.02
N ARG A 156 7.23 17.18 7.93
CA ARG A 156 7.01 17.29 9.37
C ARG A 156 7.73 18.49 9.98
N SER A 157 8.89 18.85 9.46
CA SER A 157 9.67 19.98 9.97
C SER A 157 9.02 21.33 9.73
N GLU A 158 8.15 21.44 8.73
CA GLU A 158 7.41 22.68 8.45
C GLU A 158 6.23 22.91 9.44
N GLU A 159 5.72 21.86 10.07
CA GLU A 159 4.64 21.99 11.07
C GLU A 159 5.14 22.56 12.42
N HIS A 160 6.44 22.47 12.72
CA HIS A 160 7.04 22.94 13.96
C HIS A 160 7.56 24.39 13.92
N THR A 161 7.53 25.05 12.76
CA THR A 161 8.01 26.43 12.58
C THR A 161 6.92 27.49 12.59
N SER A 162 5.67 27.12 12.89
CA SER A 162 4.52 28.03 12.96
C SER A 162 3.96 28.20 14.39
N GLU A 163 4.85 28.28 15.41
CA GLU A 163 4.51 28.83 16.73
C GLU A 163 5.19 30.17 16.95
#